data_d90e7cdd33dbfd97bd761ca743a86848
#
_entry.id   d90e7cdd33dbfd97bd761ca743a86848
#
_cell.length_a   1.000
_cell.length_b   1.000
_cell.length_c   1.000
_cell.angle_alpha   90.00
_cell.angle_beta   90.00
_cell.angle_gamma   90.00
#
_symmetry.space_group_name_H-M   'P 1'
#
loop_
_entity.id
_entity.type
_entity.pdbx_description
1 polymer ?
#
loop_
_entity_poly.entity_id
_entity_poly.type
_entity_poly.pdbx_seq_one_letter_code
_entity_poly.pdbx_strand_id
1 'polypeptide(L)'
;MGGNAHRRKGVDKMFRYVHTNIIAKDASRLIAFYKSVLHCESINETRDLSGKWLDGLTGLNGAHITGEHLLLPGYGKDHPTLEIFSYDTLKEAVPAEVNRCGIAHIAFEVDDVEGTLAEIIEAGGSSVGEVVTTLYPNDLEAVFVYAKDPEGNILELQSWRTRKKASSCNL
;
A
#
# COMPACT_ATOMS: atom_id res chain seq x y z
N MET A 1 -14.27 -53.54 20.43
CA MET A 1 -14.62 -53.13 19.03
C MET A 1 -14.15 -51.71 18.88
N GLY A 2 -12.97 -51.53 18.29
CA GLY A 2 -12.33 -50.20 18.15
C GLY A 2 -12.77 -49.55 16.84
N GLY A 3 -13.42 -48.46 16.95
CA GLY A 3 -13.77 -47.59 15.80
C GLY A 3 -12.58 -46.77 15.35
N ASN A 4 -12.00 -47.17 14.22
CA ASN A 4 -10.89 -46.44 13.58
C ASN A 4 -11.48 -45.16 12.91
N ALA A 5 -11.37 -44.01 13.58
CA ALA A 5 -11.68 -42.74 12.98
C ALA A 5 -10.60 -42.40 11.93
N HIS A 6 -10.94 -42.57 10.66
CA HIS A 6 -10.13 -42.11 9.53
C HIS A 6 -10.05 -40.58 9.58
N ARG A 7 -8.98 -40.07 10.14
CA ARG A 7 -8.58 -38.66 10.04
C ARG A 7 -8.24 -38.38 8.58
N ARG A 8 -9.16 -37.77 7.83
CA ARG A 8 -8.87 -37.25 6.49
C ARG A 8 -7.72 -36.27 6.65
N LYS A 9 -6.55 -36.58 6.07
CA LYS A 9 -5.45 -35.63 5.88
C LYS A 9 -6.00 -34.51 5.01
N GLY A 10 -6.42 -33.40 5.63
CA GLY A 10 -6.72 -32.16 4.91
C GLY A 10 -5.44 -31.72 4.22
N VAL A 11 -5.50 -31.50 2.93
CA VAL A 11 -4.47 -30.75 2.22
C VAL A 11 -4.49 -29.37 2.86
N ASP A 12 -3.41 -28.97 3.54
CA ASP A 12 -3.27 -27.64 4.11
C ASP A 12 -3.37 -26.65 2.94
N LYS A 13 -4.52 -25.97 2.85
CA LYS A 13 -4.71 -24.92 1.83
C LYS A 13 -3.79 -23.76 2.18
N MET A 14 -2.83 -23.48 1.33
CA MET A 14 -1.97 -22.33 1.46
C MET A 14 -2.69 -21.09 0.93
N PHE A 15 -2.79 -20.06 1.77
CA PHE A 15 -3.22 -18.72 1.39
C PHE A 15 -2.05 -17.77 1.60
N ARG A 16 -1.77 -16.95 0.58
CA ARG A 16 -0.74 -15.91 0.65
C ARG A 16 -1.29 -14.65 -0.01
N TYR A 17 -1.16 -13.52 0.66
CA TYR A 17 -1.42 -12.23 0.05
C TYR A 17 -0.36 -11.96 -1.02
N VAL A 18 -0.77 -11.49 -2.21
CA VAL A 18 0.13 -11.32 -3.35
C VAL A 18 0.36 -9.86 -3.68
N HIS A 19 -0.70 -9.11 -3.94
CA HIS A 19 -0.60 -7.69 -4.31
C HIS A 19 -1.86 -6.89 -3.97
N THR A 20 -1.69 -5.56 -3.97
CA THR A 20 -2.76 -4.57 -4.15
C THR A 20 -2.60 -3.97 -5.55
N ASN A 21 -3.70 -3.70 -6.24
CA ASN A 21 -3.67 -3.01 -7.52
C ASN A 21 -4.31 -1.63 -7.42
N ILE A 22 -3.64 -0.61 -8.00
CA ILE A 22 -4.14 0.75 -8.16
C ILE A 22 -4.31 1.02 -9.66
N ILE A 23 -5.47 1.51 -10.05
CA ILE A 23 -5.72 1.99 -11.40
C ILE A 23 -5.54 3.50 -11.41
N ALA A 24 -4.57 3.99 -12.18
CA ALA A 24 -4.17 5.38 -12.27
C ALA A 24 -4.55 5.99 -13.64
N LYS A 25 -4.79 7.30 -13.67
CA LYS A 25 -4.91 8.04 -14.92
C LYS A 25 -3.57 8.19 -15.62
N ASP A 26 -2.52 8.42 -14.83
CA ASP A 26 -1.14 8.49 -15.26
C ASP A 26 -0.29 7.51 -14.43
N ALA A 27 -0.27 6.24 -14.88
CA ALA A 27 0.48 5.19 -14.20
C ALA A 27 1.97 5.51 -14.11
N SER A 28 2.57 6.12 -15.14
CA SER A 28 3.99 6.45 -15.15
C SER A 28 4.35 7.47 -14.07
N ARG A 29 3.53 8.52 -13.91
CA ARG A 29 3.71 9.52 -12.85
C ARG A 29 3.53 8.90 -11.47
N LEU A 30 2.50 8.08 -11.29
CA LEU A 30 2.24 7.45 -10.01
C LEU A 30 3.34 6.44 -9.62
N ILE A 31 3.83 5.65 -10.57
CA ILE A 31 4.97 4.75 -10.38
C ILE A 31 6.22 5.53 -9.94
N ALA A 32 6.52 6.65 -10.61
CA ALA A 32 7.65 7.51 -10.24
C ALA A 32 7.52 8.03 -8.81
N PHE A 33 6.31 8.43 -8.38
CA PHE A 33 6.02 8.86 -7.02
C PHE A 33 6.32 7.74 -6.00
N TYR A 34 5.76 6.54 -6.18
CA TYR A 34 5.97 5.43 -5.23
C TYR A 34 7.45 5.00 -5.16
N LYS A 35 8.20 5.12 -6.27
CA LYS A 35 9.63 4.83 -6.29
C LYS A 35 10.46 5.89 -5.57
N SER A 36 10.18 7.17 -5.81
CA SER A 36 11.00 8.26 -5.29
C SER A 36 10.71 8.61 -3.83
N VAL A 37 9.44 8.57 -3.42
CA VAL A 37 9.00 9.01 -2.09
C VAL A 37 8.90 7.85 -1.11
N LEU A 38 8.33 6.71 -1.57
CA LEU A 38 8.06 5.55 -0.70
C LEU A 38 9.03 4.39 -0.92
N HIS A 39 10.11 4.62 -1.68
CA HIS A 39 11.20 3.67 -1.92
C HIS A 39 10.75 2.29 -2.42
N CYS A 40 9.63 2.26 -3.16
CA CYS A 40 9.21 1.06 -3.86
C CYS A 40 10.16 0.77 -5.03
N GLU A 41 10.44 -0.50 -5.28
CA GLU A 41 11.36 -0.91 -6.34
C GLU A 41 10.63 -1.63 -7.47
N SER A 42 10.99 -1.37 -8.72
CA SER A 42 10.45 -2.12 -9.86
C SER A 42 10.94 -3.57 -9.87
N ILE A 43 10.06 -4.51 -10.16
CA ILE A 43 10.47 -5.91 -10.40
C ILE A 43 11.05 -6.13 -11.81
N ASN A 44 11.45 -5.04 -12.50
CA ASN A 44 12.04 -5.03 -13.84
C ASN A 44 11.14 -5.53 -14.98
N GLU A 45 9.83 -5.55 -14.81
CA GLU A 45 8.88 -5.89 -15.85
C GLU A 45 7.83 -4.79 -16.04
N THR A 46 8.00 -4.01 -17.11
CA THR A 46 6.90 -3.17 -17.61
C THR A 46 5.81 -4.07 -18.15
N ARG A 47 4.58 -3.84 -17.72
CA ARG A 47 3.42 -4.58 -18.22
C ARG A 47 2.81 -3.81 -19.38
N ASP A 48 2.53 -4.53 -20.45
CA ASP A 48 1.79 -4.09 -21.64
C ASP A 48 0.95 -5.30 -22.06
N LEU A 49 -0.28 -5.38 -21.58
CA LEU A 49 -1.08 -6.61 -21.59
C LEU A 49 -2.42 -6.37 -22.27
N SER A 50 -2.74 -7.27 -23.20
CA SER A 50 -4.02 -7.27 -23.93
C SER A 50 -4.39 -8.69 -24.37
N GLY A 51 -5.53 -8.81 -25.03
CA GLY A 51 -5.98 -10.05 -25.65
C GLY A 51 -7.12 -10.75 -24.92
N LYS A 52 -7.63 -11.82 -25.51
CA LYS A 52 -8.83 -12.51 -25.05
C LYS A 52 -8.79 -13.01 -23.61
N TRP A 53 -7.62 -13.37 -23.12
CA TRP A 53 -7.44 -13.80 -21.73
C TRP A 53 -7.70 -12.65 -20.76
N LEU A 54 -7.24 -11.44 -21.10
CA LEU A 54 -7.46 -10.24 -20.30
C LEU A 54 -8.92 -9.77 -20.37
N ASP A 55 -9.52 -9.87 -21.56
CA ASP A 55 -10.97 -9.63 -21.75
C ASP A 55 -11.79 -10.56 -20.85
N GLY A 56 -11.45 -11.85 -20.84
CA GLY A 56 -12.11 -12.83 -19.99
C GLY A 56 -11.92 -12.59 -18.49
N LEU A 57 -10.73 -12.16 -18.09
CA LEU A 57 -10.40 -11.85 -16.70
C LEU A 57 -11.13 -10.59 -16.20
N THR A 58 -11.16 -9.54 -17.02
CA THR A 58 -11.70 -8.22 -16.63
C THR A 58 -13.20 -8.07 -16.94
N GLY A 59 -13.75 -8.88 -17.83
CA GLY A 59 -15.10 -8.73 -18.38
C GLY A 59 -15.24 -7.53 -19.34
N LEU A 60 -14.13 -6.94 -19.79
CA LEU A 60 -14.09 -5.82 -20.73
C LEU A 60 -13.64 -6.32 -22.10
N ASN A 61 -14.34 -5.92 -23.17
CA ASN A 61 -13.93 -6.25 -24.54
C ASN A 61 -12.78 -5.32 -24.98
N GLY A 62 -11.70 -5.90 -25.49
CA GLY A 62 -10.53 -5.18 -25.96
C GLY A 62 -9.78 -4.50 -24.82
N ALA A 63 -9.75 -5.11 -23.63
CA ALA A 63 -8.99 -4.60 -22.50
C ALA A 63 -7.50 -4.50 -22.85
N HIS A 64 -6.90 -3.36 -22.55
CA HIS A 64 -5.48 -3.12 -22.65
C HIS A 64 -5.02 -2.37 -21.42
N ILE A 65 -3.99 -2.89 -20.76
CA ILE A 65 -3.41 -2.30 -19.54
C ILE A 65 -1.91 -2.12 -19.71
N THR A 66 -1.42 -1.00 -19.18
CA THR A 66 0.02 -0.72 -19.07
C THR A 66 0.37 -0.34 -17.64
N GLY A 67 1.62 -0.60 -17.23
CA GLY A 67 2.10 -0.23 -15.90
C GLY A 67 3.21 -1.13 -15.38
N GLU A 68 3.38 -1.16 -14.07
CA GLU A 68 4.43 -1.92 -13.40
C GLU A 68 3.94 -2.58 -12.11
N HIS A 69 4.67 -3.63 -11.71
CA HIS A 69 4.65 -4.15 -10.34
C HIS A 69 5.81 -3.55 -9.55
N LEU A 70 5.51 -3.02 -8.39
CA LEU A 70 6.50 -2.48 -7.47
C LEU A 70 6.63 -3.37 -6.25
N LEU A 71 7.84 -3.63 -5.83
CA LEU A 71 8.16 -4.24 -4.55
C LEU A 71 7.91 -3.20 -3.45
N LEU A 72 7.16 -3.57 -2.41
CA LEU A 72 6.96 -2.73 -1.24
C LEU A 72 8.24 -2.72 -0.38
N PRO A 73 8.63 -1.59 0.21
CA PRO A 73 9.83 -1.52 1.05
C PRO A 73 9.68 -2.34 2.34
N GLY A 74 10.81 -2.70 2.97
CA GLY A 74 10.84 -3.36 4.28
C GLY A 74 10.67 -4.88 4.28
N TYR A 75 10.49 -5.51 3.12
CA TYR A 75 10.33 -6.95 2.99
C TYR A 75 11.54 -7.59 2.30
N GLY A 76 11.78 -8.88 2.58
CA GLY A 76 12.76 -9.68 1.83
C GLY A 76 12.23 -10.17 0.49
N LYS A 77 12.81 -11.23 -0.07
CA LYS A 77 12.28 -11.89 -1.27
C LYS A 77 10.89 -12.49 -0.98
N ASP A 78 10.03 -12.61 -1.97
CA ASP A 78 8.67 -13.16 -1.86
C ASP A 78 7.68 -12.31 -1.03
N HIS A 79 7.78 -11.01 -1.14
CA HIS A 79 6.90 -10.07 -0.43
C HIS A 79 5.72 -9.59 -1.29
N PRO A 80 4.67 -9.01 -0.67
CA PRO A 80 3.57 -8.39 -1.39
C PRO A 80 4.05 -7.27 -2.30
N THR A 81 3.39 -7.11 -3.44
CA THR A 81 3.68 -6.04 -4.40
C THR A 81 2.54 -5.04 -4.49
N LEU A 82 2.84 -3.87 -5.03
CA LEU A 82 1.86 -2.89 -5.47
C LEU A 82 1.87 -2.88 -7.00
N GLU A 83 0.74 -3.21 -7.61
CA GLU A 83 0.55 -3.02 -9.05
C GLU A 83 -0.01 -1.63 -9.30
N ILE A 84 0.57 -0.91 -10.24
CA ILE A 84 0.05 0.38 -10.71
C ILE A 84 -0.16 0.27 -12.21
N PHE A 85 -1.43 0.30 -12.59
CA PHE A 85 -1.83 0.14 -13.99
C PHE A 85 -2.72 1.28 -14.48
N SER A 86 -2.71 1.50 -15.78
CA SER A 86 -3.68 2.31 -16.49
C SER A 86 -4.35 1.46 -17.56
N TYR A 87 -5.61 1.77 -17.84
CA TYR A 87 -6.36 1.20 -18.97
C TYR A 87 -6.49 2.25 -20.07
N ASP A 88 -6.54 1.83 -21.33
CA ASP A 88 -6.85 2.73 -22.45
C ASP A 88 -8.20 3.43 -22.27
N THR A 89 -9.15 2.76 -21.62
CA THR A 89 -10.45 3.32 -21.29
C THR A 89 -10.68 3.28 -19.79
N LEU A 90 -10.66 4.45 -19.14
CA LEU A 90 -10.89 4.61 -17.72
C LEU A 90 -12.32 5.10 -17.43
N LYS A 91 -12.86 4.66 -16.29
CA LYS A 91 -14.03 5.30 -15.70
C LYS A 91 -13.60 6.45 -14.81
N GLU A 92 -14.46 7.43 -14.62
CA GLU A 92 -14.21 8.51 -13.67
C GLU A 92 -14.02 7.96 -12.25
N ALA A 93 -12.99 8.47 -11.58
CA ALA A 93 -12.74 8.14 -10.17
C ALA A 93 -13.75 8.86 -9.27
N VAL A 94 -14.24 8.16 -8.26
CA VAL A 94 -14.92 8.81 -7.13
C VAL A 94 -13.82 9.23 -6.14
N PRO A 95 -13.77 10.50 -5.70
CA PRO A 95 -12.74 10.96 -4.79
C PRO A 95 -12.66 10.10 -3.52
N ALA A 96 -11.46 9.70 -3.12
CA ALA A 96 -11.25 8.94 -1.90
C ALA A 96 -11.46 9.85 -0.67
N GLU A 97 -12.18 9.33 0.32
CA GLU A 97 -12.43 9.95 1.63
C GLU A 97 -12.19 8.91 2.72
N VAL A 98 -11.63 9.33 3.85
CA VAL A 98 -11.22 8.43 4.94
C VAL A 98 -12.35 7.59 5.54
N ASN A 99 -13.58 8.05 5.41
CA ASN A 99 -14.80 7.39 5.91
C ASN A 99 -15.69 6.81 4.81
N ARG A 100 -15.21 6.73 3.57
CA ARG A 100 -15.93 6.08 2.46
C ARG A 100 -15.81 4.57 2.56
N CYS A 101 -16.92 3.86 2.40
CA CYS A 101 -16.90 2.39 2.37
C CYS A 101 -16.03 1.86 1.22
N GLY A 102 -15.17 0.89 1.53
CA GLY A 102 -14.25 0.27 0.60
C GLY A 102 -12.83 0.18 1.17
N ILE A 103 -11.83 0.10 0.30
CA ILE A 103 -10.42 0.19 0.70
C ILE A 103 -10.14 1.66 1.03
N ALA A 104 -9.80 1.94 2.29
CA ALA A 104 -9.63 3.30 2.78
C ALA A 104 -8.24 3.85 2.44
N HIS A 105 -7.16 3.12 2.78
CA HIS A 105 -5.77 3.56 2.60
C HIS A 105 -4.80 2.38 2.51
N ILE A 106 -3.57 2.68 2.13
CA ILE A 106 -2.39 1.82 2.26
C ILE A 106 -1.48 2.47 3.29
N ALA A 107 -0.98 1.70 4.28
CA ALA A 107 -0.15 2.23 5.36
C ALA A 107 1.33 1.91 5.14
N PHE A 108 2.19 2.89 5.45
CA PHE A 108 3.64 2.78 5.46
C PHE A 108 4.20 3.19 6.82
N GLU A 109 5.04 2.36 7.40
CA GLU A 109 5.86 2.75 8.54
C GLU A 109 7.11 3.45 8.04
N VAL A 110 7.36 4.66 8.57
CA VAL A 110 8.48 5.52 8.17
C VAL A 110 9.21 6.05 9.40
N ASP A 111 10.48 6.39 9.26
CA ASP A 111 11.27 6.92 10.38
C ASP A 111 10.86 8.36 10.73
N ASP A 112 10.51 9.18 9.72
CA ASP A 112 10.13 10.59 9.85
C ASP A 112 8.81 10.86 9.10
N VAL A 113 7.72 10.92 9.86
CA VAL A 113 6.37 11.17 9.31
C VAL A 113 6.25 12.57 8.72
N GLU A 114 6.81 13.59 9.38
CA GLU A 114 6.72 14.99 8.91
C GLU A 114 7.55 15.21 7.66
N GLY A 115 8.79 14.67 7.64
CA GLY A 115 9.67 14.72 6.47
C GLY A 115 9.07 14.00 5.27
N THR A 116 8.58 12.77 5.46
CA THR A 116 7.94 12.00 4.39
C THR A 116 6.66 12.67 3.88
N LEU A 117 5.86 13.30 4.76
CA LEU A 117 4.69 14.08 4.33
C LEU A 117 5.11 15.26 3.46
N ALA A 118 6.19 15.96 3.80
CA ALA A 118 6.71 17.06 2.99
C ALA A 118 7.13 16.58 1.59
N GLU A 119 7.81 15.45 1.49
CA GLU A 119 8.19 14.81 0.22
C GLU A 119 6.97 14.42 -0.62
N ILE A 120 5.91 13.87 0.02
CA ILE A 120 4.64 13.57 -0.65
C ILE A 120 4.05 14.84 -1.28
N ILE A 121 4.01 15.94 -0.54
CA ILE A 121 3.45 17.21 -1.00
C ILE A 121 4.28 17.78 -2.16
N GLU A 122 5.61 17.77 -2.05
CA GLU A 122 6.52 18.23 -3.11
C GLU A 122 6.37 17.40 -4.40
N ALA A 123 6.12 16.10 -4.27
CA ALA A 123 5.88 15.19 -5.39
C ALA A 123 4.45 15.28 -5.97
N GLY A 124 3.64 16.23 -5.52
CA GLY A 124 2.30 16.51 -6.05
C GLY A 124 1.16 15.77 -5.38
N GLY A 125 1.41 15.18 -4.21
CA GLY A 125 0.38 14.70 -3.29
C GLY A 125 -0.15 15.81 -2.38
N SER A 126 -0.85 15.44 -1.31
CA SER A 126 -1.39 16.41 -0.34
C SER A 126 -1.58 15.78 1.04
N SER A 127 -1.68 16.61 2.09
CA SER A 127 -2.16 16.16 3.40
C SER A 127 -3.68 16.02 3.39
N VAL A 128 -4.21 15.08 4.18
CA VAL A 128 -5.65 14.95 4.44
C VAL A 128 -6.01 15.56 5.80
N GLY A 129 -5.18 15.36 6.80
CA GLY A 129 -5.34 15.90 8.14
C GLY A 129 -4.02 16.47 8.65
N GLU A 130 -3.93 16.58 9.97
CA GLU A 130 -2.73 17.03 10.67
C GLU A 130 -1.88 15.82 11.10
N VAL A 131 -0.57 16.04 11.28
CA VAL A 131 0.30 15.07 11.93
C VAL A 131 -0.10 15.02 13.42
N VAL A 132 -0.41 13.82 13.89
CA VAL A 132 -0.85 13.60 15.27
C VAL A 132 0.09 12.64 15.99
N THR A 133 0.40 12.97 17.23
CA THR A 133 1.14 12.09 18.14
C THR A 133 0.20 11.56 19.21
N THR A 134 0.22 10.26 19.46
CA THR A 134 -0.58 9.64 20.50
C THR A 134 0.26 8.67 21.34
N LEU A 135 -0.17 8.45 22.57
CA LEU A 135 0.49 7.57 23.52
C LEU A 135 -0.33 6.29 23.69
N TYR A 136 0.33 5.17 23.57
CA TYR A 136 -0.21 3.85 23.83
C TYR A 136 0.34 3.29 25.16
N PRO A 137 -0.27 2.21 25.70
CA PRO A 137 0.27 1.51 26.87
C PRO A 137 1.75 1.10 26.67
N ASN A 138 2.46 0.90 27.77
CA ASN A 138 3.89 0.50 27.82
C ASN A 138 4.88 1.54 27.26
N ASP A 139 4.58 2.83 27.46
CA ASP A 139 5.40 3.93 26.99
C ASP A 139 5.63 3.94 25.47
N LEU A 140 4.73 3.36 24.71
CA LEU A 140 4.78 3.37 23.27
C LEU A 140 4.15 4.65 22.73
N GLU A 141 4.89 5.37 21.91
CA GLU A 141 4.43 6.58 21.22
C GLU A 141 4.31 6.31 19.73
N ALA A 142 3.22 6.77 19.12
CA ALA A 142 3.03 6.68 17.69
C ALA A 142 2.72 8.06 17.09
N VAL A 143 3.25 8.29 15.90
CA VAL A 143 2.99 9.48 15.09
C VAL A 143 2.28 9.02 13.81
N PHE A 144 1.20 9.70 13.44
CA PHE A 144 0.39 9.35 12.27
C PHE A 144 0.04 10.57 11.44
N VAL A 145 -0.16 10.36 10.14
CA VAL A 145 -0.86 11.30 9.26
C VAL A 145 -1.50 10.54 8.10
N TYR A 146 -2.67 11.01 7.65
CA TYR A 146 -3.19 10.64 6.35
C TYR A 146 -2.76 11.66 5.30
N ALA A 147 -2.30 11.15 4.16
CA ALA A 147 -1.92 11.91 2.99
C ALA A 147 -2.62 11.35 1.75
N LYS A 148 -2.50 12.05 0.63
CA LYS A 148 -2.91 11.56 -0.68
C LYS A 148 -1.73 11.53 -1.63
N ASP A 149 -1.67 10.47 -2.43
CA ASP A 149 -0.77 10.43 -3.58
C ASP A 149 -1.26 11.39 -4.71
N PRO A 150 -0.49 11.57 -5.79
CA PRO A 150 -0.87 12.47 -6.90
C PRO A 150 -2.17 12.13 -7.63
N GLU A 151 -2.69 10.92 -7.48
CA GLU A 151 -3.96 10.46 -8.05
C GLU A 151 -5.12 10.53 -7.04
N GLY A 152 -4.82 10.90 -5.79
CA GLY A 152 -5.80 11.08 -4.72
C GLY A 152 -6.09 9.83 -3.89
N ASN A 153 -5.32 8.75 -4.04
CA ASN A 153 -5.42 7.59 -3.15
C ASN A 153 -4.88 7.94 -1.78
N ILE A 154 -5.54 7.46 -0.72
CA ILE A 154 -5.14 7.79 0.64
C ILE A 154 -4.03 6.85 1.10
N LEU A 155 -3.00 7.46 1.69
CA LEU A 155 -1.88 6.82 2.35
C LEU A 155 -1.95 7.12 3.84
N GLU A 156 -1.55 6.17 4.69
CA GLU A 156 -1.25 6.42 6.09
C GLU A 156 0.26 6.32 6.28
N LEU A 157 0.86 7.37 6.82
CA LEU A 157 2.22 7.32 7.33
C LEU A 157 2.17 7.11 8.82
N GLN A 158 3.00 6.20 9.34
CA GLN A 158 3.08 5.93 10.77
C GLN A 158 4.53 5.72 11.21
N SER A 159 4.83 6.13 12.43
CA SER A 159 6.11 5.89 13.10
C SER A 159 5.86 5.47 14.54
N TRP A 160 6.60 4.49 15.04
CA TRP A 160 6.44 3.92 16.36
C TRP A 160 7.74 3.95 17.14
N ARG A 161 7.72 4.47 18.36
CA ARG A 161 8.91 4.50 19.23
C ARG A 161 8.57 4.25 20.69
N THR A 162 9.47 3.56 21.38
CA THR A 162 9.39 3.44 22.85
C THR A 162 10.00 4.68 23.46
N ARG A 163 9.24 5.40 24.32
CA ARG A 163 9.77 6.55 25.06
C ARG A 163 10.82 6.08 26.05
N LYS A 164 12.02 6.65 25.98
CA LYS A 164 13.01 6.47 27.03
C LYS A 164 12.48 7.16 28.27
N LYS A 165 12.33 6.43 29.38
CA LYS A 165 12.08 7.07 30.69
C LYS A 165 13.22 8.06 30.94
N ALA A 166 12.88 9.32 31.23
CA ALA A 166 13.87 10.27 31.64
C ALA A 166 14.59 9.69 32.87
N SER A 167 15.90 9.50 32.77
CA SER A 167 16.71 9.11 33.92
C SER A 167 16.46 10.13 34.99
N SER A 168 15.83 9.75 36.10
CA SER A 168 15.74 10.60 37.27
C SER A 168 17.18 10.94 37.71
N CYS A 169 17.67 12.12 37.38
CA CYS A 169 18.86 12.68 38.00
C CYS A 169 18.51 12.83 39.47
N ASN A 170 18.91 11.86 40.28
CA ASN A 170 18.96 12.06 41.72
C ASN A 170 20.03 13.12 42.01
N LEU A 171 19.57 14.31 42.42
CA LEU A 171 20.37 15.31 43.09
C LEU A 171 20.70 14.85 44.51
#